data_9ac663e15a8048a21be2cee10643a530
#
_entry.id   9ac663e15a8048a21be2cee10643a530
#
_cell.length_a   1.000
_cell.length_b   1.000
_cell.length_c   1.000
_cell.angle_alpha   90.00
_cell.angle_beta   90.00
_cell.angle_gamma   90.00
#
_symmetry.space_group_name_H-M   'P 1'
#
loop_
_entity.id
_entity.type
_entity.pdbx_description
1 polymer ?
#
loop_
_entity_poly.entity_id
_entity_poly.type
_entity_poly.pdbx_seq_one_letter_code
_entity_poly.pdbx_strand_id
1 'polypeptide(L)'
;MKHIVTLSGSKELLKSLLFGFAAILFIVLAPALAHLANFPIYYIEPMRLMLILALAHTPKANAYALALSLPLVSFLFSGHPEVVKMLIITAELTLNVWLFYFIFKKTSRTFISIFLSIILSKMFCYSLYLVFFSWAFFMSETQTVFLISQLIATTLFSAYLYWAMNHKLSFKK
;
A
#
# COMPACT_ATOMS: atom_id res chain seq x y z
N MET A 1 26.49 21.39 16.38
CA MET A 1 25.46 21.14 15.32
C MET A 1 25.40 19.70 14.78
N LYS A 2 26.50 18.96 14.60
CA LYS A 2 26.49 17.56 14.09
C LYS A 2 25.74 16.57 15.00
N HIS A 3 25.77 16.71 16.33
CA HIS A 3 25.11 15.80 17.27
C HIS A 3 23.56 15.84 17.23
N ILE A 4 22.97 17.01 16.93
CA ILE A 4 21.50 17.15 16.87
C ILE A 4 20.94 16.52 15.59
N VAL A 5 21.70 16.56 14.49
CA VAL A 5 21.32 15.98 13.21
C VAL A 5 21.32 14.44 13.27
N THR A 6 22.28 13.86 13.99
CA THR A 6 22.37 12.38 14.17
C THR A 6 21.26 11.82 15.06
N LEU A 7 20.85 12.54 16.11
CA LEU A 7 19.75 12.13 17.00
C LEU A 7 18.38 12.18 16.30
N SER A 8 18.16 13.14 15.42
CA SER A 8 16.94 13.22 14.62
C SER A 8 16.88 12.06 13.61
N GLY A 9 17.98 11.76 12.92
CA GLY A 9 18.08 10.64 11.99
C GLY A 9 17.86 9.26 12.64
N SER A 10 18.37 9.05 13.84
CA SER A 10 18.19 7.79 14.57
C SER A 10 16.74 7.56 15.01
N LYS A 11 16.02 8.60 15.42
CA LYS A 11 14.59 8.52 15.77
C LYS A 11 13.72 8.21 14.55
N GLU A 12 13.98 8.83 13.42
CA GLU A 12 13.27 8.56 12.16
C GLU A 12 13.54 7.13 11.66
N LEU A 13 14.79 6.66 11.79
CA LEU A 13 15.16 5.29 11.45
C LEU A 13 14.44 4.28 12.36
N LEU A 14 14.47 4.50 13.68
CA LEU A 14 13.78 3.63 14.64
C LEU A 14 12.27 3.58 14.35
N LYS A 15 11.65 4.72 14.08
CA LYS A 15 10.23 4.81 13.71
C LYS A 15 9.94 4.01 12.44
N SER A 16 10.79 4.12 11.42
CA SER A 16 10.65 3.37 10.17
C SER A 16 10.79 1.87 10.38
N LEU A 17 11.73 1.44 11.21
CA LEU A 17 11.94 0.02 11.54
C LEU A 17 10.76 -0.55 12.33
N LEU A 18 10.29 0.16 13.36
CA LEU A 18 9.14 -0.26 14.16
C LEU A 18 7.87 -0.35 13.29
N PHE A 19 7.67 0.63 12.43
CA PHE A 19 6.53 0.63 11.50
C PHE A 19 6.65 -0.53 10.49
N GLY A 20 7.84 -0.75 9.93
CA GLY A 20 8.10 -1.86 9.01
C GLY A 20 7.83 -3.22 9.65
N PHE A 21 8.31 -3.42 10.88
CA PHE A 21 8.04 -4.63 11.65
C PHE A 21 6.54 -4.83 11.91
N ALA A 22 5.83 -3.79 12.34
CA ALA A 22 4.39 -3.85 12.56
C ALA A 22 3.62 -4.17 11.28
N ALA A 23 4.02 -3.60 10.14
CA ALA A 23 3.42 -3.86 8.84
C ALA A 23 3.61 -5.32 8.41
N ILE A 24 4.82 -5.86 8.57
CA ILE A 24 5.14 -7.27 8.29
C ILE A 24 4.31 -8.18 9.19
N LEU A 25 4.30 -7.93 10.50
CA LEU A 25 3.53 -8.71 11.46
C LEU A 25 2.04 -8.72 11.11
N PHE A 26 1.48 -7.57 10.74
CA PHE A 26 0.08 -7.48 10.31
C PHE A 26 -0.21 -8.33 9.07
N ILE A 27 0.66 -8.32 8.06
CA ILE A 27 0.46 -9.11 6.85
C ILE A 27 0.58 -10.61 7.13
N VAL A 28 1.51 -11.02 7.98
CA VAL A 28 1.66 -12.44 8.38
C VAL A 28 0.45 -12.92 9.18
N LEU A 29 -0.12 -12.07 10.02
CA LEU A 29 -1.30 -12.40 10.83
C LEU A 29 -2.62 -12.24 10.05
N ALA A 30 -2.65 -11.55 8.93
CA ALA A 30 -3.89 -11.26 8.18
C ALA A 30 -4.72 -12.51 7.83
N PRO A 31 -4.15 -13.65 7.39
CA PRO A 31 -4.92 -14.87 7.16
C PRO A 31 -5.58 -15.43 8.43
N ALA A 32 -4.86 -15.44 9.55
CA ALA A 32 -5.39 -15.88 10.84
C ALA A 32 -6.52 -14.97 11.34
N LEU A 33 -6.35 -13.65 11.19
CA LEU A 33 -7.38 -12.66 11.53
C LEU A 33 -8.62 -12.82 10.64
N ALA A 34 -8.46 -13.14 9.35
CA ALA A 34 -9.57 -13.41 8.44
C ALA A 34 -10.40 -14.62 8.90
N HIS A 35 -9.74 -15.69 9.34
CA HIS A 35 -10.40 -16.88 9.90
C HIS A 35 -11.13 -16.58 11.21
N LEU A 36 -10.49 -15.87 12.14
CA LEU A 36 -11.07 -15.54 13.43
C LEU A 36 -12.28 -14.59 13.31
N ALA A 37 -12.19 -13.60 12.41
CA ALA A 37 -13.24 -12.61 12.21
C ALA A 37 -14.39 -13.13 11.31
N ASN A 38 -14.23 -14.27 10.69
CA ASN A 38 -15.12 -14.80 9.63
C ASN A 38 -15.40 -13.74 8.54
N PHE A 39 -14.40 -12.92 8.25
CA PHE A 39 -14.46 -11.81 7.31
C PHE A 39 -13.29 -11.86 6.33
N PRO A 40 -13.53 -11.75 5.02
CA PRO A 40 -12.48 -11.82 4.01
C PRO A 40 -11.63 -10.54 4.01
N ILE A 41 -10.61 -10.47 4.87
CA ILE A 41 -9.72 -9.30 5.06
C ILE A 41 -9.05 -8.86 3.75
N TYR A 42 -8.94 -9.74 2.75
CA TYR A 42 -8.36 -9.40 1.44
C TYR A 42 -9.15 -8.31 0.70
N TYR A 43 -10.44 -8.11 0.99
CA TYR A 43 -11.22 -6.98 0.44
C TYR A 43 -10.71 -5.60 0.88
N ILE A 44 -10.05 -5.53 2.04
CA ILE A 44 -9.47 -4.29 2.57
C ILE A 44 -8.10 -4.00 1.96
N GLU A 45 -7.55 -4.92 1.15
CA GLU A 45 -6.20 -4.80 0.59
C GLU A 45 -5.12 -4.50 1.65
N PRO A 46 -4.84 -5.42 2.58
CA PRO A 46 -4.01 -5.16 3.75
C PRO A 46 -2.60 -4.66 3.41
N MET A 47 -1.99 -5.12 2.31
CA MET A 47 -0.67 -4.65 1.88
C MET A 47 -0.72 -3.18 1.45
N ARG A 48 -1.77 -2.77 0.73
CA ARG A 48 -1.97 -1.38 0.34
C ARG A 48 -2.30 -0.50 1.54
N LEU A 49 -3.11 -0.99 2.48
CA LEU A 49 -3.37 -0.29 3.73
C LEU A 49 -2.06 0.07 4.43
N MET A 50 -1.16 -0.91 4.63
CA MET A 50 0.14 -0.67 5.25
C MET A 50 1.01 0.30 4.44
N LEU A 51 0.95 0.24 3.12
CA LEU A 51 1.65 1.16 2.24
C LEU A 51 1.15 2.61 2.41
N ILE A 52 -0.16 2.82 2.45
CA ILE A 52 -0.77 4.15 2.65
C ILE A 52 -0.40 4.73 4.03
N LEU A 53 -0.44 3.90 5.06
CA LEU A 53 0.03 4.27 6.40
C LEU A 53 1.52 4.65 6.39
N ALA A 54 2.36 3.92 5.66
CA ALA A 54 3.76 4.24 5.49
C ALA A 54 3.97 5.59 4.78
N LEU A 55 3.23 5.87 3.70
CA LEU A 55 3.26 7.15 3.00
C LEU A 55 2.90 8.34 3.92
N ALA A 56 1.94 8.12 4.86
CA ALA A 56 1.53 9.13 5.81
C ALA A 56 2.55 9.38 6.93
N HIS A 57 3.20 8.34 7.42
CA HIS A 57 3.90 8.38 8.71
C HIS A 57 5.41 8.13 8.65
N THR A 58 5.94 7.63 7.54
CA THR A 58 7.35 7.27 7.40
C THR A 58 8.01 7.99 6.22
N PRO A 59 9.35 7.99 6.14
CA PRO A 59 10.07 8.51 4.98
C PRO A 59 9.78 7.74 3.69
N LYS A 60 9.96 8.41 2.55
CA LYS A 60 9.77 7.84 1.20
C LYS A 60 10.48 6.49 1.00
N ALA A 61 11.73 6.37 1.49
CA ALA A 61 12.50 5.14 1.37
C ALA A 61 11.81 3.94 2.02
N ASN A 62 11.17 4.14 3.19
CA ASN A 62 10.45 3.08 3.89
C ASN A 62 9.18 2.64 3.13
N ALA A 63 8.47 3.57 2.48
CA ALA A 63 7.32 3.22 1.64
C ALA A 63 7.73 2.32 0.46
N TYR A 64 8.88 2.59 -0.19
CA TYR A 64 9.41 1.70 -1.23
C TYR A 64 9.87 0.36 -0.67
N ALA A 65 10.55 0.36 0.48
CA ALA A 65 10.98 -0.88 1.12
C ALA A 65 9.78 -1.79 1.42
N LEU A 66 8.68 -1.23 1.95
CA LEU A 66 7.45 -1.97 2.21
C LEU A 66 6.76 -2.43 0.92
N ALA A 67 6.70 -1.60 -0.12
CA ALA A 67 6.12 -2.00 -1.40
C ALA A 67 6.81 -3.23 -2.00
N LEU A 68 8.13 -3.36 -1.79
CA LEU A 68 8.91 -4.50 -2.24
C LEU A 68 8.81 -5.70 -1.29
N SER A 69 8.84 -5.47 0.02
CA SER A 69 8.95 -6.54 1.01
C SER A 69 7.62 -7.20 1.37
N LEU A 70 6.51 -6.46 1.45
CA LEU A 70 5.24 -7.03 1.93
C LEU A 70 4.71 -8.19 1.08
N PRO A 71 4.68 -8.12 -0.28
CA PRO A 71 4.24 -9.25 -1.09
C PRO A 71 5.19 -10.45 -0.98
N LEU A 72 6.51 -10.18 -0.91
CA LEU A 72 7.52 -11.23 -0.74
C LEU A 72 7.36 -11.95 0.60
N VAL A 73 7.20 -11.20 1.69
CA VAL A 73 6.98 -11.75 3.02
C VAL A 73 5.68 -12.57 3.06
N SER A 74 4.59 -12.05 2.49
CA SER A 74 3.34 -12.80 2.41
C SER A 74 3.51 -14.12 1.67
N PHE A 75 4.20 -14.13 0.54
CA PHE A 75 4.52 -15.35 -0.20
C PHE A 75 5.34 -16.34 0.63
N LEU A 76 6.40 -15.89 1.30
CA LEU A 76 7.29 -16.75 2.09
C LEU A 76 6.60 -17.39 3.30
N PHE A 77 5.69 -16.67 3.97
CA PHE A 77 5.06 -17.15 5.19
C PHE A 77 3.73 -17.88 4.98
N SER A 78 2.94 -17.49 3.99
CA SER A 78 1.62 -18.05 3.74
C SER A 78 1.49 -18.82 2.43
N GLY A 79 2.54 -18.83 1.58
CA GLY A 79 2.47 -19.40 0.24
C GLY A 79 1.54 -18.66 -0.71
N HIS A 80 0.95 -17.57 -0.26
CA HIS A 80 0.06 -16.73 -1.06
C HIS A 80 0.56 -15.27 -1.08
N PRO A 81 0.40 -14.58 -2.19
CA PRO A 81 -0.07 -15.04 -3.51
C PRO A 81 0.95 -15.93 -4.23
N GLU A 82 0.54 -16.64 -5.27
CA GLU A 82 1.46 -17.37 -6.18
C GLU A 82 2.56 -16.46 -6.73
N VAL A 83 3.70 -17.04 -7.13
CA VAL A 83 4.91 -16.27 -7.54
C VAL A 83 4.60 -15.18 -8.58
N VAL A 84 3.84 -15.51 -9.63
CA VAL A 84 3.50 -14.53 -10.69
C VAL A 84 2.64 -13.41 -10.12
N LYS A 85 1.63 -13.75 -9.33
CA LYS A 85 0.76 -12.76 -8.65
C LYS A 85 1.55 -11.90 -7.66
N MET A 86 2.49 -12.50 -6.91
CA MET A 86 3.39 -11.76 -6.02
C MET A 86 4.20 -10.70 -6.78
N LEU A 87 4.78 -11.07 -7.93
CA LEU A 87 5.53 -10.13 -8.76
C LEU A 87 4.65 -8.99 -9.29
N ILE A 88 3.43 -9.29 -9.74
CA ILE A 88 2.48 -8.30 -10.22
C ILE A 88 2.08 -7.34 -9.09
N ILE A 89 1.78 -7.85 -7.89
CA ILE A 89 1.42 -7.02 -6.73
C ILE A 89 2.61 -6.16 -6.30
N THR A 90 3.84 -6.70 -6.34
CA THR A 90 5.05 -5.93 -6.03
C THR A 90 5.24 -4.77 -7.02
N ALA A 91 5.05 -5.03 -8.31
CA ALA A 91 5.11 -4.00 -9.34
C ALA A 91 4.00 -2.96 -9.15
N GLU A 92 2.78 -3.38 -8.85
CA GLU A 92 1.64 -2.51 -8.57
C GLU A 92 1.91 -1.57 -7.40
N LEU A 93 2.33 -2.10 -6.24
CA LEU A 93 2.60 -1.30 -5.04
C LEU A 93 3.77 -0.34 -5.24
N THR A 94 4.83 -0.80 -5.92
CA THR A 94 5.99 0.05 -6.24
C THR A 94 5.61 1.18 -7.19
N LEU A 95 4.83 0.87 -8.23
CA LEU A 95 4.30 1.85 -9.17
C LEU A 95 3.36 2.84 -8.46
N ASN A 96 2.54 2.37 -7.52
CA ASN A 96 1.66 3.24 -6.72
C ASN A 96 2.47 4.29 -5.95
N VAL A 97 3.55 3.90 -5.25
CA VAL A 97 4.43 4.83 -4.53
C VAL A 97 5.07 5.83 -5.50
N TRP A 98 5.58 5.35 -6.64
CA TRP A 98 6.21 6.21 -7.62
C TRP A 98 5.24 7.22 -8.21
N LEU A 99 4.06 6.77 -8.64
CA LEU A 99 3.00 7.63 -9.19
C LEU A 99 2.52 8.65 -8.16
N PHE A 100 2.36 8.25 -6.89
CA PHE A 100 1.98 9.18 -5.83
C PHE A 100 2.95 10.35 -5.74
N TYR A 101 4.24 10.11 -5.62
CA TYR A 101 5.22 11.19 -5.52
C TYR A 101 5.36 11.99 -6.82
N PHE A 102 5.21 11.34 -7.97
CA PHE A 102 5.25 12.01 -9.27
C PHE A 102 4.07 12.98 -9.44
N ILE A 103 2.84 12.52 -9.17
CA ILE A 103 1.63 13.34 -9.29
C ILE A 103 1.61 14.43 -8.21
N PHE A 104 2.00 14.09 -6.98
CA PHE A 104 2.05 15.04 -5.87
C PHE A 104 3.00 16.21 -6.16
N LYS A 105 4.15 15.93 -6.77
CA LYS A 105 5.09 16.99 -7.19
C LYS A 105 4.48 17.95 -8.21
N LYS A 106 3.58 17.48 -9.07
CA LYS A 106 2.91 18.30 -10.10
C LYS A 106 1.67 19.05 -9.59
N THR A 107 0.87 18.38 -8.77
CA THR A 107 -0.48 18.85 -8.41
C THR A 107 -0.53 19.51 -7.03
N SER A 108 0.42 19.19 -6.13
CA SER A 108 0.45 19.62 -4.72
C SER A 108 -0.83 19.29 -3.94
N ARG A 109 -1.72 18.44 -4.48
CA ARG A 109 -2.99 18.01 -3.88
C ARG A 109 -2.91 16.55 -3.47
N THR A 110 -2.83 16.29 -2.17
CA THR A 110 -2.64 14.95 -1.62
C THR A 110 -3.74 13.97 -2.04
N PHE A 111 -5.02 14.36 -1.89
CA PHE A 111 -6.15 13.49 -2.22
C PHE A 111 -6.11 13.02 -3.68
N ILE A 112 -5.97 13.96 -4.61
CA ILE A 112 -5.93 13.66 -6.04
C ILE A 112 -4.71 12.79 -6.38
N SER A 113 -3.57 13.08 -5.77
CA SER A 113 -2.33 12.36 -6.05
C SER A 113 -2.41 10.89 -5.65
N ILE A 114 -2.96 10.59 -4.46
CA ILE A 114 -3.07 9.19 -4.03
C ILE A 114 -4.21 8.48 -4.76
N PHE A 115 -5.34 9.12 -4.98
CA PHE A 115 -6.47 8.56 -5.69
C PHE A 115 -6.08 8.14 -7.13
N LEU A 116 -5.46 9.05 -7.88
CA LEU A 116 -4.98 8.76 -9.24
C LEU A 116 -3.86 7.72 -9.25
N SER A 117 -2.93 7.77 -8.28
CA SER A 117 -1.84 6.78 -8.23
C SER A 117 -2.36 5.37 -8.00
N ILE A 118 -3.38 5.19 -7.14
CA ILE A 118 -4.00 3.88 -6.92
C ILE A 118 -4.72 3.41 -8.19
N ILE A 119 -5.54 4.26 -8.81
CA ILE A 119 -6.29 3.88 -10.02
C ILE A 119 -5.32 3.49 -11.14
N LEU A 120 -4.32 4.32 -11.44
CA LEU A 120 -3.38 4.06 -12.51
C LEU A 120 -2.54 2.79 -12.26
N SER A 121 -2.08 2.56 -11.02
CA SER A 121 -1.36 1.34 -10.67
C SER A 121 -2.24 0.10 -10.79
N LYS A 122 -3.54 0.18 -10.45
CA LYS A 122 -4.49 -0.92 -10.65
C LYS A 122 -4.77 -1.19 -12.13
N MET A 123 -4.97 -0.16 -12.93
CA MET A 123 -5.15 -0.33 -14.39
C MET A 123 -3.95 -1.05 -15.00
N PHE A 124 -2.74 -0.66 -14.60
CA PHE A 124 -1.52 -1.36 -15.02
C PHE A 124 -1.51 -2.83 -14.56
N CYS A 125 -1.84 -3.09 -13.29
CA CYS A 125 -1.93 -4.44 -12.73
C CYS A 125 -2.95 -5.30 -13.49
N TYR A 126 -4.15 -4.78 -13.74
CA TYR A 126 -5.16 -5.50 -14.52
C TYR A 126 -4.73 -5.77 -15.96
N SER A 127 -3.99 -4.87 -16.59
CA SER A 127 -3.45 -5.13 -17.93
C SER A 127 -2.44 -6.29 -17.90
N LEU A 128 -1.61 -6.38 -16.88
CA LEU A 128 -0.71 -7.54 -16.69
C LEU A 128 -1.48 -8.84 -16.43
N TYR A 129 -2.54 -8.81 -15.61
CA TYR A 129 -3.39 -9.98 -15.40
C TYR A 129 -4.03 -10.48 -16.70
N LEU A 130 -4.48 -9.58 -17.59
CA LEU A 130 -5.01 -9.96 -18.91
C LEU A 130 -3.96 -10.68 -19.76
N VAL A 131 -2.72 -10.25 -19.70
CA VAL A 131 -1.62 -10.86 -20.46
C VAL A 131 -1.25 -12.25 -19.93
N PHE A 132 -1.22 -12.43 -18.59
CA PHE A 132 -0.74 -13.66 -17.98
C PHE A 132 -1.83 -14.69 -17.66
N PHE A 133 -3.08 -14.29 -17.47
CA PHE A 133 -4.15 -15.14 -16.92
C PHE A 133 -5.42 -15.15 -17.75
N SER A 134 -5.45 -15.01 -19.01
CA SER A 134 -6.62 -15.07 -19.88
C SER A 134 -7.91 -14.34 -19.42
N TRP A 135 -8.76 -13.96 -20.37
CA TRP A 135 -9.97 -13.16 -20.16
C TRP A 135 -11.03 -13.80 -19.20
N ALA A 136 -11.06 -15.13 -19.09
CA ALA A 136 -12.03 -15.84 -18.24
C ALA A 136 -11.97 -15.43 -16.76
N PHE A 137 -10.82 -14.97 -16.28
CA PHE A 137 -10.64 -14.50 -14.90
C PHE A 137 -11.50 -13.27 -14.58
N PHE A 138 -11.81 -12.43 -15.57
CA PHE A 138 -12.55 -11.17 -15.36
C PHE A 138 -14.08 -11.33 -15.38
N MET A 139 -14.61 -12.47 -15.80
CA MET A 139 -16.05 -12.68 -16.02
C MET A 139 -16.79 -13.33 -14.83
N SER A 140 -16.14 -13.54 -13.68
CA SER A 140 -16.80 -14.12 -12.51
C SER A 140 -17.58 -13.06 -11.71
N GLU A 141 -18.77 -13.38 -11.21
CA GLU A 141 -19.60 -12.48 -10.38
C GLU A 141 -18.87 -11.97 -9.14
N THR A 142 -17.98 -12.79 -8.56
CA THR A 142 -17.15 -12.42 -7.42
C THR A 142 -16.23 -11.23 -7.73
N GLN A 143 -15.87 -11.00 -8.99
CA GLN A 143 -15.03 -9.88 -9.40
C GLN A 143 -15.73 -8.54 -9.29
N THR A 144 -17.04 -8.47 -9.54
CA THR A 144 -17.80 -7.21 -9.45
C THR A 144 -17.82 -6.70 -8.00
N VAL A 145 -18.09 -7.57 -7.04
CA VAL A 145 -18.07 -7.24 -5.60
C VAL A 145 -16.66 -6.79 -5.18
N PHE A 146 -15.65 -7.49 -5.68
CA PHE A 146 -14.25 -7.15 -5.41
C PHE A 146 -13.86 -5.78 -5.98
N LEU A 147 -14.27 -5.44 -7.20
CA LEU A 147 -14.02 -4.12 -7.81
C LEU A 147 -14.69 -2.98 -7.01
N ILE A 148 -15.93 -3.19 -6.57
CA ILE A 148 -16.66 -2.19 -5.76
C ILE A 148 -15.94 -1.98 -4.42
N SER A 149 -15.55 -3.06 -3.74
CA SER A 149 -14.81 -2.96 -2.47
C SER A 149 -13.48 -2.21 -2.64
N GLN A 150 -12.77 -2.43 -3.74
CA GLN A 150 -11.53 -1.72 -4.06
C GLN A 150 -11.73 -0.22 -4.33
N LEU A 151 -12.83 0.18 -4.97
CA LEU A 151 -13.15 1.59 -5.17
C LEU A 151 -13.44 2.28 -3.83
N ILE A 152 -14.20 1.62 -2.95
CA ILE A 152 -14.47 2.11 -1.60
C ILE A 152 -13.15 2.25 -0.82
N ALA A 153 -12.32 1.21 -0.80
CA ALA A 153 -11.03 1.23 -0.14
C ALA A 153 -10.11 2.35 -0.69
N THR A 154 -10.07 2.54 -2.01
CA THR A 154 -9.30 3.61 -2.66
C THR A 154 -9.74 4.99 -2.18
N THR A 155 -11.06 5.22 -2.08
CA THR A 155 -11.62 6.49 -1.60
C THR A 155 -11.27 6.73 -0.14
N LEU A 156 -11.44 5.71 0.71
CA LEU A 156 -11.10 5.77 2.14
C LEU A 156 -9.61 6.03 2.36
N PHE A 157 -8.74 5.35 1.64
CA PHE A 157 -7.29 5.54 1.71
C PHE A 157 -6.88 6.95 1.28
N SER A 158 -7.51 7.47 0.23
CA SER A 158 -7.25 8.82 -0.26
C SER A 158 -7.69 9.90 0.75
N ALA A 159 -8.86 9.71 1.36
CA ALA A 159 -9.38 10.59 2.41
C ALA A 159 -8.49 10.54 3.66
N TYR A 160 -8.09 9.35 4.09
CA TYR A 160 -7.20 9.18 5.23
C TYR A 160 -5.84 9.87 5.02
N LEU A 161 -5.19 9.64 3.87
CA LEU A 161 -3.88 10.24 3.60
C LEU A 161 -3.98 11.77 3.51
N TYR A 162 -5.04 12.28 2.91
CA TYR A 162 -5.31 13.72 2.86
C TYR A 162 -5.44 14.30 4.27
N TRP A 163 -6.24 13.68 5.13
CA TRP A 163 -6.40 14.10 6.53
C TRP A 163 -5.07 14.04 7.29
N ALA A 164 -4.34 12.93 7.21
CA ALA A 164 -3.09 12.70 7.94
C ALA A 164 -1.99 13.70 7.52
N MET A 165 -1.88 14.02 6.23
CA MET A 165 -0.89 14.99 5.75
C MET A 165 -1.26 16.43 6.11
N ASN A 166 -2.53 16.80 6.04
CA ASN A 166 -2.97 18.14 6.46
C ASN A 166 -2.80 18.37 7.96
N HIS A 167 -3.09 17.36 8.77
CA HIS A 167 -2.88 17.44 10.21
C HIS A 167 -1.41 17.64 10.58
N LYS A 168 -0.48 16.95 9.88
CA LYS A 168 0.97 17.17 10.05
C LYS A 168 1.43 18.59 9.70
N LEU A 169 0.83 19.22 8.70
CA LEU A 169 1.17 20.57 8.29
C LEU A 169 0.66 21.61 9.31
N SER A 170 -0.47 21.36 9.96
CA SER A 170 -1.04 22.21 10.99
C SER A 170 -0.19 22.27 12.26
N PHE A 171 0.48 21.18 12.66
CA PHE A 171 1.36 21.14 13.83
C PHE A 171 2.76 21.74 13.58
N LYS A 172 3.13 22.03 12.35
CA LYS A 172 4.42 22.66 12.00
C LYS A 172 4.36 24.19 11.86
N LYS A 173 3.18 24.78 11.96
CA LYS A 173 2.99 26.23 12.08
C LYS A 173 2.93 26.65 13.55
#